data_1a31f52d75f07acd824b8cff76a5ef8a
#
_entry.id   1a31f52d75f07acd824b8cff76a5ef8a
#
_cell.length_a   1.000
_cell.length_b   1.000
_cell.length_c   1.000
_cell.angle_alpha   90.00
_cell.angle_beta   90.00
_cell.angle_gamma   90.00
#
_symmetry.space_group_name_H-M   'P 1'
#
loop_
_entity.id
_entity.type
_entity.pdbx_description
1 polymer ?
#
loop_
_entity_poly.entity_id
_entity_poly.type
_entity_poly.pdbx_seq_one_letter_code
_entity_poly.pdbx_strand_id
1 'polypeptide(L)'
;MSINECREIYREAFGTDKDFENRLFFACADYCKALCINGKTVSMLFALPCNIHNGGGIITAYYIFAAATKKEFRGKGYMTRLINSLETDRLLFLKPADAPLFKFYEKLGFKRFEISADENSPIYAEPTNGFARLTLSEKPIPTDCTALYKHKKTADIDGLYFPYLME
;
A
#
# COMPACT_ATOMS: atom_id res chain seq x y z
N MET A 1 -18.90 1.44 5.59
CA MET A 1 -17.65 0.71 5.94
C MET A 1 -17.59 0.57 7.45
N SER A 2 -17.40 -0.64 7.95
CA SER A 2 -17.16 -0.90 9.37
C SER A 2 -15.66 -1.07 9.62
N ILE A 3 -15.07 -0.22 10.45
CA ILE A 3 -13.64 -0.33 10.79
C ILE A 3 -13.33 -1.61 11.55
N ASN A 4 -14.28 -2.11 12.32
CA ASN A 4 -14.14 -3.39 13.04
C ASN A 4 -14.06 -4.57 12.07
N GLU A 5 -14.88 -4.59 11.02
CA GLU A 5 -14.79 -5.60 9.96
C GLU A 5 -13.46 -5.51 9.19
N CYS A 6 -12.94 -4.30 8.94
CA CYS A 6 -11.61 -4.14 8.36
C CYS A 6 -10.52 -4.71 9.29
N ARG A 7 -10.60 -4.49 10.60
CA ARG A 7 -9.67 -5.10 11.55
C ARG A 7 -9.74 -6.63 11.55
N GLU A 8 -10.93 -7.21 11.44
CA GLU A 8 -11.09 -8.67 11.33
C GLU A 8 -10.40 -9.22 10.08
N ILE A 9 -10.60 -8.58 8.92
CA ILE A 9 -9.93 -8.97 7.67
C ILE A 9 -8.42 -8.83 7.80
N TYR A 10 -7.95 -7.75 8.40
CA TYR A 10 -6.52 -7.53 8.65
C TYR A 10 -5.92 -8.66 9.49
N ARG A 11 -6.54 -9.00 10.62
CA ARG A 11 -6.08 -10.08 11.51
C ARG A 11 -6.05 -11.44 10.82
N GLU A 12 -7.11 -11.75 10.05
CA GLU A 12 -7.19 -13.00 9.30
C GLU A 12 -6.04 -13.14 8.29
N ALA A 13 -5.63 -12.04 7.65
CA ALA A 13 -4.63 -12.06 6.59
C ALA A 13 -3.19 -11.90 7.10
N PHE A 14 -2.96 -11.09 8.14
CA PHE A 14 -1.63 -10.64 8.54
C PHE A 14 -1.25 -11.02 9.98
N GLY A 15 -2.14 -11.67 10.72
CA GLY A 15 -1.87 -12.16 12.07
C GLY A 15 -2.15 -11.14 13.16
N THR A 16 -1.50 -11.32 14.30
CA THR A 16 -1.95 -10.78 15.58
C THR A 16 -1.00 -9.84 16.31
N ASP A 17 -0.15 -9.11 15.61
CA ASP A 17 0.58 -8.00 16.23
C ASP A 17 -0.40 -6.87 16.57
N LYS A 18 -0.97 -6.95 17.76
CA LYS A 18 -2.00 -6.01 18.24
C LYS A 18 -1.46 -4.58 18.38
N ASP A 19 -0.20 -4.44 18.76
CA ASP A 19 0.39 -3.12 18.95
C ASP A 19 0.54 -2.40 17.62
N PHE A 20 1.07 -3.08 16.61
CA PHE A 20 1.16 -2.52 15.26
C PHE A 20 -0.22 -2.26 14.66
N GLU A 21 -1.15 -3.21 14.77
CA GLU A 21 -2.53 -3.03 14.31
C GLU A 21 -3.16 -1.78 14.92
N ASN A 22 -3.04 -1.60 16.24
CA ASN A 22 -3.60 -0.44 16.92
C ASN A 22 -2.98 0.87 16.44
N ARG A 23 -1.65 0.93 16.28
CA ARG A 23 -0.99 2.12 15.74
C ARG A 23 -1.42 2.42 14.30
N LEU A 24 -1.50 1.40 13.45
CA LEU A 24 -1.92 1.52 12.06
C LEU A 24 -3.35 2.08 11.97
N PHE A 25 -4.31 1.45 12.63
CA PHE A 25 -5.70 1.89 12.57
C PHE A 25 -5.93 3.22 13.30
N PHE A 26 -5.18 3.52 14.33
CA PHE A 26 -5.25 4.82 14.99
C PHE A 26 -4.74 5.96 14.08
N ALA A 27 -3.58 5.78 13.47
CA ALA A 27 -2.94 6.83 12.66
C ALA A 27 -3.53 6.93 11.24
N CYS A 28 -4.01 5.82 10.67
CA CYS A 28 -4.30 5.72 9.25
C CYS A 28 -5.74 5.28 8.92
N ALA A 29 -6.68 5.32 9.88
CA ALA A 29 -8.06 4.92 9.62
C ALA A 29 -8.69 5.64 8.41
N ASP A 30 -8.42 6.93 8.23
CA ASP A 30 -8.93 7.73 7.11
C ASP A 30 -8.45 7.25 5.74
N TYR A 31 -7.37 6.48 5.71
CA TYR A 31 -6.77 5.92 4.50
C TYR A 31 -7.12 4.46 4.28
N CYS A 32 -7.92 3.87 5.17
CA CYS A 32 -8.48 2.54 4.98
C CYS A 32 -9.60 2.59 3.95
N LYS A 33 -9.48 1.80 2.89
CA LYS A 33 -10.50 1.65 1.86
C LYS A 33 -11.07 0.25 1.93
N ALA A 34 -12.38 0.13 1.72
CA ALA A 34 -13.06 -1.15 1.82
C ALA A 34 -14.11 -1.32 0.73
N LEU A 35 -14.31 -2.56 0.32
CA LEU A 35 -15.41 -2.97 -0.52
C LEU A 35 -16.46 -3.69 0.32
N CYS A 36 -17.70 -3.22 0.24
CA CYS A 36 -18.84 -3.84 0.92
C CYS A 36 -19.77 -4.48 -0.11
N ILE A 37 -20.16 -5.72 0.14
CA ILE A 37 -21.12 -6.47 -0.67
C ILE A 37 -22.25 -6.93 0.25
N ASN A 38 -23.48 -6.57 -0.08
CA ASN A 38 -24.67 -6.90 0.72
C ASN A 38 -24.52 -6.52 2.20
N GLY A 39 -23.97 -5.33 2.47
CA GLY A 39 -23.80 -4.80 3.82
C GLY A 39 -22.62 -5.38 4.61
N LYS A 40 -21.82 -6.27 4.03
CA LYS A 40 -20.64 -6.86 4.65
C LYS A 40 -19.37 -6.35 3.99
N THR A 41 -18.37 -6.03 4.78
CA THR A 41 -17.02 -5.71 4.28
C THR A 41 -16.34 -7.01 3.82
N VAL A 42 -15.93 -7.07 2.56
CA VAL A 42 -15.33 -8.28 1.95
C VAL A 42 -13.85 -8.11 1.63
N SER A 43 -13.41 -6.90 1.33
CA SER A 43 -12.01 -6.57 1.04
C SER A 43 -11.65 -5.23 1.63
N MET A 44 -10.38 -5.06 1.98
CA MET A 44 -9.84 -3.81 2.49
C MET A 44 -8.40 -3.60 2.04
N LEU A 45 -7.95 -2.37 2.07
CA LEU A 45 -6.55 -1.98 1.92
C LEU A 45 -6.32 -0.62 2.60
N PHE A 46 -5.07 -0.29 2.86
CA PHE A 46 -4.66 1.07 3.18
C PHE A 46 -4.03 1.72 1.95
N ALA A 47 -4.44 2.95 1.64
CA ALA A 47 -3.79 3.81 0.66
C ALA A 47 -3.03 4.90 1.43
N LEU A 48 -1.80 4.61 1.81
CA LEU A 48 -1.00 5.45 2.71
C LEU A 48 -0.34 6.60 1.94
N PRO A 49 -0.63 7.87 2.28
CA PRO A 49 -0.17 9.00 1.50
C PRO A 49 1.31 9.27 1.67
N CYS A 50 1.99 9.55 0.57
CA CYS A 50 3.38 9.99 0.55
C CYS A 50 3.66 10.87 -0.67
N ASN A 51 4.78 11.57 -0.61
CA ASN A 51 5.33 12.33 -1.73
C ASN A 51 6.62 11.68 -2.21
N ILE A 52 6.73 11.45 -3.52
CA ILE A 52 7.96 10.96 -4.14
C ILE A 52 8.71 12.15 -4.72
N HIS A 53 9.94 12.35 -4.27
CA HIS A 53 10.87 13.36 -4.76
C HIS A 53 11.84 12.70 -5.73
N ASN A 54 11.90 13.16 -6.98
CA ASN A 54 12.73 12.54 -8.02
C ASN A 54 13.68 13.52 -8.74
N GLY A 55 13.93 14.69 -8.14
CA GLY A 55 14.77 15.72 -8.74
C GLY A 55 14.09 16.59 -9.79
N GLY A 56 13.02 16.11 -10.43
CA GLY A 56 12.20 16.87 -11.39
C GLY A 56 10.94 17.47 -10.76
N GLY A 57 10.71 17.21 -9.48
CA GLY A 57 9.53 17.68 -8.75
C GLY A 57 9.04 16.67 -7.74
N ILE A 58 7.76 16.82 -7.36
CA ILE A 58 7.09 15.97 -6.38
C ILE A 58 5.96 15.23 -7.08
N ILE A 59 5.95 13.90 -6.93
CA ILE A 59 4.85 13.04 -7.38
C ILE A 59 4.06 12.65 -6.14
N THR A 60 2.80 13.05 -6.06
CA THR A 60 1.92 12.58 -4.99
C THR A 60 1.58 11.12 -5.21
N ALA A 61 1.69 10.31 -4.15
CA ALA A 61 1.55 8.87 -4.25
C ALA A 61 0.77 8.28 -3.07
N TYR A 62 0.29 7.06 -3.26
CA TYR A 62 -0.18 6.17 -2.20
C TYR A 62 0.65 4.90 -2.18
N TYR A 63 1.18 4.57 -1.03
CA TYR A 63 1.69 3.23 -0.74
C TYR A 63 0.51 2.34 -0.38
N ILE A 64 0.24 1.33 -1.22
CA ILE A 64 -0.82 0.35 -0.96
C ILE A 64 -0.28 -0.69 0.01
N PHE A 65 -0.89 -0.74 1.18
CA PHE A 65 -0.50 -1.61 2.27
C PHE A 65 -1.67 -2.44 2.78
N ALA A 66 -1.38 -3.65 3.24
CA ALA A 66 -2.35 -4.56 3.87
C ALA A 66 -3.60 -4.82 3.01
N ALA A 67 -3.41 -4.99 1.69
CA ALA A 67 -4.51 -5.35 0.80
C ALA A 67 -4.94 -6.80 1.07
N ALA A 68 -6.18 -6.99 1.50
CA ALA A 68 -6.70 -8.30 1.88
C ALA A 68 -8.18 -8.46 1.54
N THR A 69 -8.54 -9.68 1.15
CA THR A 69 -9.93 -10.12 1.00
C THR A 69 -10.20 -11.21 2.01
N LYS A 70 -11.33 -11.11 2.70
CA LYS A 70 -11.79 -12.10 3.66
C LYS A 70 -11.80 -13.49 3.01
N LYS A 71 -11.29 -14.49 3.71
CA LYS A 71 -11.00 -15.82 3.16
C LYS A 71 -12.17 -16.43 2.38
N GLU A 72 -13.38 -16.35 2.94
CA GLU A 72 -14.60 -16.89 2.31
C GLU A 72 -15.04 -16.17 1.03
N PHE A 73 -14.48 -14.97 0.76
CA PHE A 73 -14.81 -14.15 -0.40
C PHE A 73 -13.68 -14.06 -1.43
N ARG A 74 -12.59 -14.79 -1.25
CA ARG A 74 -11.47 -14.81 -2.21
C ARG A 74 -11.85 -15.48 -3.53
N GLY A 75 -11.12 -15.12 -4.59
CA GLY A 75 -11.32 -15.71 -5.92
C GLY A 75 -12.55 -15.17 -6.67
N LYS A 76 -13.20 -14.12 -6.16
CA LYS A 76 -14.40 -13.51 -6.75
C LYS A 76 -14.15 -12.13 -7.39
N GLY A 77 -12.89 -11.72 -7.51
CA GLY A 77 -12.50 -10.45 -8.11
C GLY A 77 -12.75 -9.21 -7.25
N TYR A 78 -13.02 -9.36 -5.96
CA TYR A 78 -13.34 -8.22 -5.10
C TYR A 78 -12.15 -7.29 -4.86
N MET A 79 -10.94 -7.82 -4.71
CA MET A 79 -9.74 -6.96 -4.60
C MET A 79 -9.50 -6.18 -5.89
N THR A 80 -9.70 -6.78 -7.05
CA THR A 80 -9.65 -6.09 -8.35
C THR A 80 -10.63 -4.92 -8.39
N ARG A 81 -11.87 -5.14 -7.95
CA ARG A 81 -12.88 -4.08 -7.86
C ARG A 81 -12.46 -2.97 -6.92
N LEU A 82 -11.92 -3.32 -5.75
CA LEU A 82 -11.47 -2.33 -4.77
C LEU A 82 -10.33 -1.48 -5.32
N ILE A 83 -9.30 -2.10 -5.91
CA ILE A 83 -8.16 -1.37 -6.50
C ILE A 83 -8.63 -0.48 -7.65
N ASN A 84 -9.49 -0.98 -8.53
CA ASN A 84 -10.01 -0.19 -9.64
C ASN A 84 -10.94 0.96 -9.19
N SER A 85 -11.50 0.86 -7.98
CA SER A 85 -12.29 1.94 -7.39
C SER A 85 -11.45 3.08 -6.80
N LEU A 86 -10.14 2.90 -6.70
CA LEU A 86 -9.21 3.96 -6.28
C LEU A 86 -9.02 4.95 -7.43
N GLU A 87 -10.05 5.71 -7.75
CA GLU A 87 -9.96 6.80 -8.72
C GLU A 87 -9.07 7.89 -8.15
N THR A 88 -7.85 8.00 -8.68
CA THR A 88 -6.86 8.94 -8.18
C THR A 88 -5.88 9.32 -9.28
N ASP A 89 -5.42 10.57 -9.25
CA ASP A 89 -4.29 11.03 -10.05
C ASP A 89 -2.94 10.73 -9.39
N ARG A 90 -2.98 10.19 -8.17
CA ARG A 90 -1.76 9.81 -7.44
C ARG A 90 -1.16 8.54 -8.03
N LEU A 91 0.16 8.45 -7.97
CA LEU A 91 0.87 7.21 -8.25
C LEU A 91 0.55 6.19 -7.15
N LEU A 92 0.21 4.97 -7.55
CA LEU A 92 0.04 3.85 -6.62
C LEU A 92 1.29 2.97 -6.68
N PHE A 93 1.86 2.59 -5.54
CA PHE A 93 2.93 1.61 -5.51
C PHE A 93 2.77 0.64 -4.34
N LEU A 94 3.32 -0.55 -4.51
CA LEU A 94 3.28 -1.60 -3.50
C LEU A 94 4.41 -2.61 -3.73
N LYS A 95 4.73 -3.37 -2.70
CA LYS A 95 5.59 -4.54 -2.80
C LYS A 95 4.75 -5.79 -2.59
N PRO A 96 4.51 -6.60 -3.62
CA PRO A 96 3.82 -7.87 -3.46
C PRO A 96 4.62 -8.85 -2.58
N ALA A 97 3.92 -9.66 -1.79
CA ALA A 97 4.57 -10.60 -0.88
C ALA A 97 5.18 -11.81 -1.59
N ASP A 98 4.64 -12.19 -2.75
CA ASP A 98 5.05 -13.39 -3.48
C ASP A 98 4.87 -13.26 -5.01
N ALA A 99 5.40 -14.23 -5.75
CA ALA A 99 5.34 -14.24 -7.22
C ALA A 99 3.90 -14.26 -7.78
N PRO A 100 2.95 -15.05 -7.25
CA PRO A 100 1.56 -14.98 -7.70
C PRO A 100 0.92 -13.59 -7.57
N LEU A 101 1.24 -12.86 -6.52
CA LEU A 101 0.74 -11.49 -6.32
C LEU A 101 1.37 -10.50 -7.30
N PHE A 102 2.64 -10.66 -7.69
CA PHE A 102 3.22 -9.88 -8.78
C PHE A 102 2.38 -10.03 -10.06
N LYS A 103 2.05 -11.25 -10.46
CA LYS A 103 1.22 -11.52 -11.64
C LYS A 103 -0.17 -10.92 -11.52
N PHE A 104 -0.77 -11.00 -10.33
CA PHE A 104 -2.08 -10.41 -10.07
C PHE A 104 -2.09 -8.91 -10.33
N TYR A 105 -1.15 -8.16 -9.75
CA TYR A 105 -1.09 -6.72 -9.91
C TYR A 105 -0.65 -6.29 -11.31
N GLU A 106 0.25 -7.04 -11.96
CA GLU A 106 0.66 -6.78 -13.35
C GLU A 106 -0.54 -6.85 -14.31
N LYS A 107 -1.47 -7.77 -14.09
CA LYS A 107 -2.75 -7.84 -14.84
C LYS A 107 -3.63 -6.62 -14.64
N LEU A 108 -3.49 -5.91 -13.52
CA LEU A 108 -4.19 -4.66 -13.24
C LEU A 108 -3.48 -3.42 -13.81
N GLY A 109 -2.40 -3.61 -14.56
CA GLY A 109 -1.66 -2.53 -15.21
C GLY A 109 -0.50 -1.96 -14.38
N PHE A 110 -0.13 -2.61 -13.28
CA PHE A 110 1.07 -2.24 -12.52
C PHE A 110 2.33 -2.66 -13.26
N LYS A 111 3.39 -1.87 -13.14
CA LYS A 111 4.70 -2.09 -13.75
C LYS A 111 5.76 -2.24 -12.69
N ARG A 112 6.80 -3.02 -12.99
CA ARG A 112 7.93 -3.25 -12.08
C ARG A 112 8.84 -2.03 -12.01
N PHE A 113 9.40 -1.79 -10.83
CA PHE A 113 10.46 -0.84 -10.57
C PHE A 113 11.30 -1.31 -9.38
N GLU A 114 12.50 -0.74 -9.21
CA GLU A 114 13.40 -1.13 -8.14
C GLU A 114 13.34 -0.13 -6.99
N ILE A 115 13.21 -0.67 -5.77
CA ILE A 115 13.38 0.06 -4.52
C ILE A 115 14.83 -0.12 -4.07
N SER A 116 15.46 0.96 -3.63
CA SER A 116 16.86 1.00 -3.20
C SER A 116 16.99 1.09 -1.69
N ALA A 117 17.94 0.35 -1.13
CA ALA A 117 18.37 0.51 0.25
C ALA A 117 19.29 1.72 0.49
N ASP A 118 19.74 2.40 -0.57
CA ASP A 118 20.62 3.55 -0.49
C ASP A 118 19.87 4.80 0.00
N GLU A 119 20.12 5.21 1.23
CA GLU A 119 19.53 6.42 1.81
C GLU A 119 19.95 7.72 1.10
N ASN A 120 21.02 7.69 0.30
CA ASN A 120 21.48 8.80 -0.52
C ASN A 120 20.88 8.80 -1.93
N SER A 121 19.95 7.89 -2.23
CA SER A 121 19.27 7.90 -3.52
C SER A 121 18.66 9.28 -3.81
N PRO A 122 18.81 9.81 -5.04
CA PRO A 122 18.17 11.08 -5.41
C PRO A 122 16.65 10.96 -5.52
N ILE A 123 16.10 9.73 -5.48
CA ILE A 123 14.68 9.45 -5.54
C ILE A 123 14.26 8.84 -4.20
N TYR A 124 13.37 9.51 -3.48
CA TYR A 124 12.91 9.03 -2.17
C TYR A 124 11.44 9.37 -1.93
N ALA A 125 10.78 8.54 -1.13
CA ALA A 125 9.40 8.76 -0.72
C ALA A 125 9.36 9.31 0.71
N GLU A 126 8.58 10.38 0.90
CA GLU A 126 8.33 11.01 2.18
C GLU A 126 6.89 10.72 2.61
N PRO A 127 6.68 9.91 3.67
CA PRO A 127 5.36 9.70 4.25
C PRO A 127 4.73 11.03 4.69
N THR A 128 3.42 11.18 4.48
CA THR A 128 2.67 12.38 4.86
C THR A 128 1.45 12.02 5.72
N ASN A 129 0.88 13.01 6.41
CA ASN A 129 -0.34 12.89 7.20
C ASN A 129 -0.29 11.71 8.20
N GLY A 130 -1.33 10.87 8.25
CA GLY A 130 -1.39 9.72 9.15
C GLY A 130 -0.27 8.71 8.93
N PHE A 131 0.18 8.54 7.69
CA PHE A 131 1.32 7.66 7.39
C PHE A 131 2.62 8.22 8.02
N ALA A 132 2.85 9.52 7.96
CA ALA A 132 3.98 10.14 8.65
C ALA A 132 3.93 9.91 10.17
N ARG A 133 2.75 10.02 10.79
CA ARG A 133 2.58 9.71 12.21
C ARG A 133 2.90 8.26 12.55
N LEU A 134 2.46 7.32 11.71
CA LEU A 134 2.75 5.90 11.90
C LEU A 134 4.26 5.63 11.85
N THR A 135 4.97 6.22 10.89
CA THR A 135 6.42 5.99 10.72
C THR A 135 7.26 6.54 11.87
N LEU A 136 6.76 7.47 12.68
CA LEU A 136 7.47 7.95 13.88
C LEU A 136 7.71 6.84 14.91
N SER A 137 6.86 5.83 14.94
CA SER A 137 6.98 4.68 15.84
C SER A 137 7.55 3.43 15.18
N GLU A 138 7.91 3.52 13.90
CA GLU A 138 8.47 2.41 13.14
C GLU A 138 9.98 2.61 12.91
N LYS A 139 10.74 1.53 12.97
CA LYS A 139 12.16 1.55 12.64
C LYS A 139 12.32 1.51 11.12
N PRO A 140 13.05 2.46 10.50
CA PRO A 140 13.38 2.36 9.09
C PRO A 140 14.21 1.09 8.81
N ILE A 141 13.84 0.33 7.79
CA ILE A 141 14.56 -0.86 7.33
C ILE A 141 14.84 -0.68 5.85
N PRO A 142 16.02 -0.13 5.48
CA PRO A 142 16.40 -0.01 4.07
C PRO A 142 16.45 -1.38 3.41
N THR A 143 15.82 -1.49 2.24
CA THR A 143 15.67 -2.77 1.54
C THR A 143 15.82 -2.57 0.04
N ASP A 144 16.65 -3.41 -0.61
CA ASP A 144 16.68 -3.54 -2.05
C ASP A 144 15.63 -4.56 -2.48
N CYS A 145 14.69 -4.18 -3.32
CA CYS A 145 13.67 -5.12 -3.84
C CYS A 145 12.99 -4.60 -5.09
N THR A 146 12.39 -5.52 -5.84
CA THR A 146 11.47 -5.18 -6.92
C THR A 146 10.08 -4.92 -6.35
N ALA A 147 9.47 -3.83 -6.77
CA ALA A 147 8.12 -3.43 -6.41
C ALA A 147 7.31 -3.14 -7.68
N LEU A 148 6.08 -2.73 -7.51
CA LEU A 148 5.16 -2.41 -8.59
C LEU A 148 4.54 -1.03 -8.41
N TYR A 149 4.34 -0.31 -9.51
CA TYR A 149 3.63 0.96 -9.51
C TYR A 149 2.61 1.06 -10.64
N LYS A 150 1.63 1.91 -10.44
CA LYS A 150 0.64 2.29 -11.47
C LYS A 150 0.41 3.80 -11.41
N HIS A 151 0.52 4.45 -12.56
CA HIS A 151 0.29 5.88 -12.70
C HIS A 151 -0.25 6.21 -14.08
N LYS A 152 -1.07 7.25 -14.18
CA LYS A 152 -1.61 7.73 -15.47
C LYS A 152 -0.53 8.29 -16.40
N LYS A 153 0.59 8.77 -15.83
CA LYS A 153 1.74 9.31 -16.55
C LYS A 153 2.95 8.40 -16.34
N THR A 154 3.89 8.39 -17.30
CA THR A 154 5.18 7.75 -17.09
C THR A 154 5.91 8.45 -15.95
N ALA A 155 6.41 7.67 -14.99
CA ALA A 155 7.14 8.16 -13.83
C ALA A 155 8.51 7.48 -13.76
N ASP A 156 9.56 8.27 -13.56
CA ASP A 156 10.89 7.76 -13.24
C ASP A 156 11.04 7.66 -11.74
N ILE A 157 10.89 6.45 -11.23
CA ILE A 157 10.97 6.13 -9.81
C ILE A 157 11.92 4.96 -9.53
N ASP A 158 12.66 4.48 -10.51
CA ASP A 158 13.68 3.45 -10.30
C ASP A 158 14.75 3.93 -9.33
N GLY A 159 15.10 3.08 -8.37
CA GLY A 159 16.01 3.44 -7.31
C GLY A 159 15.35 4.19 -6.14
N LEU A 160 14.03 4.18 -6.05
CA LEU A 160 13.29 4.80 -4.95
C LEU A 160 13.80 4.31 -3.60
N TYR A 161 14.26 5.21 -2.75
CA TYR A 161 14.50 4.93 -1.35
C TYR A 161 13.18 5.01 -0.57
N PHE A 162 12.77 3.89 -0.01
CA PHE A 162 11.56 3.78 0.81
C PHE A 162 11.76 2.73 1.91
N PRO A 163 12.21 3.13 3.12
CA PRO A 163 12.57 2.19 4.19
C PRO A 163 11.38 1.71 5.04
N TYR A 164 10.16 2.02 4.65
CA TYR A 164 8.94 1.69 5.40
C TYR A 164 8.07 0.64 4.70
N LEU A 165 8.70 -0.31 4.01
CA LEU A 165 8.00 -1.50 3.53
C LEU A 165 7.60 -2.34 4.75
N MET A 166 6.41 -2.12 5.23
CA MET A 166 5.84 -2.89 6.35
C MET A 166 5.38 -4.26 5.84
N GLU A 167 5.85 -5.29 6.49
CA GLU A 167 5.49 -6.68 6.19
C GLU A 167 4.71 -7.30 7.35
#